data_eb8f7594550cd667bc4dd8ca2b9bb415
#
_entry.id   eb8f7594550cd667bc4dd8ca2b9bb415
#
_cell.length_a   1.000
_cell.length_b   1.000
_cell.length_c   1.000
_cell.angle_alpha   90.00
_cell.angle_beta   90.00
_cell.angle_gamma   90.00
#
_symmetry.space_group_name_H-M   'P 1'
#
loop_
_entity.id
_entity.type
_entity.pdbx_description
1 polymer ?
#
loop_
_entity_poly.entity_id
_entity_poly.type
_entity_poly.pdbx_seq_one_letter_code
_entity_poly.pdbx_strand_id
1 'polypeptide(L)'
;MDPDDSNLEGAPEVVHWKAELFVAAAGELTECPRWDERSARLLWVDIYEGTLNSCDAAGGDRTSMSAGQPLGSFAPRTEGGYVLALETGLALSGHDISAWSPVGPQRGLPSVVRSNEGSCDPYGRFFAGTMAHDEASHGGELLRLDAPTAERPAPVPEQVIPGTTVSNGIGWSADGSRAYYIDSAERRVDVFDYDGSTGAMTDRRPFVSFQPSDGYPDGLTVDADDHLWVAFWGGAAVRRFTPDGRLAGIVDVPVPRVSSCTFGGDDLGELFITTARYQLTAEEFAEYPLSGSIFRCRPGPVGRPVRRYAG
;
A
#
# COMPACT_ATOMS: atom_id res chain seq x y z
N MET A 1 1.46 43.74 31.89
CA MET A 1 1.92 42.40 32.24
C MET A 1 0.83 41.45 31.74
N ASP A 2 0.98 40.99 30.53
CA ASP A 2 0.04 40.05 29.87
C ASP A 2 0.44 38.63 30.26
N PRO A 3 -0.42 37.82 30.85
CA PRO A 3 -0.12 36.45 31.21
C PRO A 3 -0.75 35.50 30.16
N ASP A 4 -0.11 35.35 29.04
CA ASP A 4 -0.43 34.21 28.14
C ASP A 4 0.67 33.92 27.10
N ASP A 5 1.87 33.63 27.59
CA ASP A 5 2.99 33.21 26.74
C ASP A 5 3.64 31.95 27.32
N SER A 6 2.80 30.95 27.66
CA SER A 6 3.25 29.67 28.17
C SER A 6 2.36 28.54 27.66
N ASN A 7 2.52 28.15 26.38
CA ASN A 7 2.24 26.76 25.88
C ASN A 7 2.59 26.59 24.40
N LEU A 8 3.84 26.88 24.04
CA LEU A 8 4.44 26.35 22.81
C LEU A 8 5.54 25.35 23.20
N GLU A 9 5.21 24.36 24.02
CA GLU A 9 6.09 23.22 24.21
C GLU A 9 6.00 22.33 22.95
N GLY A 10 7.02 22.52 22.07
CA GLY A 10 7.62 21.47 21.30
C GLY A 10 6.75 20.66 20.35
N ALA A 11 6.22 21.27 19.26
CA ALA A 11 5.92 20.46 18.09
C ALA A 11 7.22 19.71 17.72
N PRO A 12 7.19 18.39 17.48
CA PRO A 12 8.39 17.65 17.09
C PRO A 12 8.96 18.28 15.82
N GLU A 13 10.28 18.46 15.79
CA GLU A 13 10.97 18.93 14.58
C GLU A 13 10.69 17.94 13.47
N VAL A 14 10.20 18.41 12.31
CA VAL A 14 9.94 17.58 11.15
C VAL A 14 11.27 17.21 10.52
N VAL A 15 11.61 15.91 10.54
CA VAL A 15 12.86 15.40 9.98
C VAL A 15 12.72 15.26 8.47
N HIS A 16 13.74 15.65 7.71
CA HIS A 16 13.78 15.51 6.25
C HIS A 16 14.81 14.48 5.82
N TRP A 17 14.39 13.61 4.90
CA TRP A 17 15.24 12.63 4.22
C TRP A 17 15.11 12.80 2.71
N LYS A 18 16.04 12.24 1.97
CA LYS A 18 15.99 12.18 0.50
C LYS A 18 16.07 10.74 0.06
N ALA A 19 15.18 10.36 -0.84
CA ALA A 19 15.22 9.07 -1.47
C ALA A 19 16.25 9.05 -2.60
N GLU A 20 16.95 7.93 -2.74
CA GLU A 20 17.85 7.63 -3.86
C GLU A 20 17.26 6.59 -4.79
N LEU A 21 17.63 6.60 -6.06
CA LEU A 21 17.19 5.57 -7.01
C LEU A 21 17.73 4.20 -6.58
N PHE A 22 16.83 3.24 -6.45
CA PHE A 22 17.16 1.86 -6.13
C PHE A 22 17.05 0.94 -7.35
N VAL A 23 15.88 0.94 -8.02
CA VAL A 23 15.62 0.16 -9.22
C VAL A 23 15.04 1.05 -10.30
N ALA A 24 15.74 1.18 -11.43
CA ALA A 24 15.19 1.80 -12.64
C ALA A 24 14.22 0.79 -13.28
N ALA A 25 12.97 0.77 -12.81
CA ALA A 25 11.95 -0.19 -13.24
C ALA A 25 11.19 0.30 -14.50
N ALA A 26 11.02 1.62 -14.64
CA ALA A 26 10.25 2.26 -15.70
C ALA A 26 8.82 1.69 -15.86
N GLY A 27 8.22 1.27 -14.74
CA GLY A 27 6.88 0.71 -14.72
C GLY A 27 5.80 1.75 -14.98
N GLU A 28 4.67 1.31 -15.51
CA GLU A 28 3.52 2.19 -15.77
C GLU A 28 2.91 2.67 -14.46
N LEU A 29 2.55 1.72 -13.59
CA LEU A 29 1.99 1.97 -12.27
C LEU A 29 2.58 0.95 -11.28
N THR A 30 3.80 1.23 -10.78
CA THR A 30 4.42 0.35 -9.79
C THR A 30 3.82 0.60 -8.42
N GLU A 31 3.41 -0.47 -7.72
CA GLU A 31 2.57 -0.43 -6.54
C GLU A 31 2.84 -1.57 -5.57
N CYS A 32 2.24 -1.47 -4.37
CA CYS A 32 2.21 -2.52 -3.37
C CYS A 32 3.58 -3.14 -3.08
N PRO A 33 4.63 -2.37 -2.78
CA PRO A 33 5.93 -2.94 -2.47
C PRO A 33 5.84 -3.79 -1.20
N ARG A 34 6.57 -4.94 -1.20
CA ARG A 34 6.63 -5.87 -0.07
C ARG A 34 8.05 -6.43 0.05
N TRP A 35 8.58 -6.37 1.25
CA TRP A 35 9.84 -7.06 1.55
C TRP A 35 9.53 -8.46 2.06
N ASP A 36 9.91 -9.49 1.31
CA ASP A 36 9.76 -10.87 1.76
C ASP A 36 11.04 -11.35 2.47
N GLU A 37 11.01 -11.41 3.79
CA GLU A 37 12.14 -11.80 4.62
C GLU A 37 12.57 -13.25 4.39
N ARG A 38 11.65 -14.13 3.91
CA ARG A 38 11.99 -15.55 3.65
C ARG A 38 12.91 -15.70 2.45
N SER A 39 12.75 -14.85 1.46
CA SER A 39 13.56 -14.85 0.23
C SER A 39 14.59 -13.72 0.19
N ALA A 40 14.58 -12.79 1.16
CA ALA A 40 15.35 -11.55 1.18
C ALA A 40 15.19 -10.75 -0.14
N ARG A 41 13.95 -10.61 -0.61
CA ARG A 41 13.63 -9.93 -1.87
C ARG A 41 12.59 -8.83 -1.67
N LEU A 42 12.76 -7.74 -2.41
CA LEU A 42 11.71 -6.76 -2.63
C LEU A 42 10.80 -7.26 -3.77
N LEU A 43 9.49 -7.28 -3.51
CA LEU A 43 8.46 -7.60 -4.50
C LEU A 43 7.57 -6.37 -4.71
N TRP A 44 7.06 -6.18 -5.91
CA TRP A 44 6.08 -5.12 -6.24
C TRP A 44 5.26 -5.51 -7.46
N VAL A 45 4.10 -4.89 -7.65
CA VAL A 45 3.30 -5.05 -8.86
C VAL A 45 3.53 -3.89 -9.84
N ASP A 46 3.33 -4.12 -11.12
CA ASP A 46 2.92 -3.12 -12.08
C ASP A 46 1.46 -3.42 -12.44
N ILE A 47 0.56 -2.54 -12.02
CA ILE A 47 -0.88 -2.84 -12.04
C ILE A 47 -1.37 -3.10 -13.46
N TYR A 48 -1.07 -2.20 -14.41
CA TYR A 48 -1.59 -2.29 -15.77
C TYR A 48 -0.88 -3.34 -16.61
N GLU A 49 0.42 -3.57 -16.39
CA GLU A 49 1.15 -4.66 -17.02
C GLU A 49 0.74 -6.03 -16.44
N GLY A 50 0.03 -6.03 -15.29
CA GLY A 50 -0.42 -7.24 -14.62
C GLY A 50 0.73 -8.12 -14.16
N THR A 51 1.84 -7.52 -13.71
CA THR A 51 3.05 -8.25 -13.35
C THR A 51 3.37 -8.16 -11.86
N LEU A 52 3.87 -9.27 -11.32
CA LEU A 52 4.58 -9.32 -10.04
C LEU A 52 6.07 -9.35 -10.31
N ASN A 53 6.76 -8.35 -9.85
CA ASN A 53 8.18 -8.14 -10.05
C ASN A 53 8.95 -8.37 -8.74
N SER A 54 10.21 -8.74 -8.84
CA SER A 54 11.08 -8.79 -7.67
C SER A 54 12.53 -8.49 -7.99
N CYS A 55 13.29 -8.11 -6.95
CA CYS A 55 14.75 -8.00 -7.00
C CYS A 55 15.36 -8.43 -5.65
N ASP A 56 16.67 -8.68 -5.65
CA ASP A 56 17.42 -8.90 -4.42
C ASP A 56 17.63 -7.59 -3.62
N ALA A 57 18.26 -7.68 -2.46
CA ALA A 57 18.52 -6.54 -1.57
C ALA A 57 19.44 -5.47 -2.19
N ALA A 58 20.18 -5.80 -3.26
CA ALA A 58 21.03 -4.87 -3.99
C ALA A 58 20.33 -4.24 -5.22
N GLY A 59 19.08 -4.63 -5.52
CA GLY A 59 18.33 -4.20 -6.71
C GLY A 59 18.68 -4.98 -7.98
N GLY A 60 19.48 -6.04 -7.83
CA GLY A 60 19.85 -7.00 -8.88
C GLY A 60 18.92 -8.21 -8.93
N ASP A 61 19.33 -9.27 -9.63
CA ASP A 61 18.59 -10.54 -9.78
C ASP A 61 17.10 -10.33 -9.97
N ARG A 62 16.72 -9.53 -10.97
CA ARG A 62 15.34 -9.13 -11.22
C ARG A 62 14.54 -10.23 -11.88
N THR A 63 13.31 -10.43 -11.40
CA THR A 63 12.35 -11.33 -12.03
C THR A 63 11.02 -10.60 -12.25
N SER A 64 10.27 -11.07 -13.24
CA SER A 64 8.92 -10.58 -13.54
C SER A 64 8.06 -11.77 -13.97
N MET A 65 6.86 -11.84 -13.40
CA MET A 65 5.86 -12.86 -13.72
C MET A 65 4.55 -12.16 -14.07
N SER A 66 3.82 -12.62 -15.09
CA SER A 66 2.54 -12.03 -15.49
C SER A 66 1.36 -12.85 -14.99
N ALA A 67 0.34 -12.16 -14.48
CA ALA A 67 -0.96 -12.75 -14.14
C ALA A 67 -1.91 -12.83 -15.34
N GLY A 68 -1.52 -12.28 -16.50
CA GLY A 68 -2.34 -12.25 -17.73
C GLY A 68 -3.48 -11.23 -17.71
N GLN A 69 -3.59 -10.42 -16.68
CA GLN A 69 -4.55 -9.34 -16.52
C GLN A 69 -4.05 -8.34 -15.46
N PRO A 70 -4.62 -7.13 -15.32
CA PRO A 70 -4.24 -6.18 -14.29
C PRO A 70 -4.24 -6.81 -12.89
N LEU A 71 -3.16 -6.52 -12.13
CA LEU A 71 -2.89 -7.01 -10.79
C LEU A 71 -2.75 -5.81 -9.85
N GLY A 72 -3.80 -5.50 -9.08
CA GLY A 72 -3.83 -4.35 -8.17
C GLY A 72 -2.92 -4.55 -6.97
N SER A 73 -3.02 -5.68 -6.31
CA SER A 73 -2.22 -6.00 -5.12
C SER A 73 -2.05 -7.50 -4.92
N PHE A 74 -1.15 -7.85 -3.99
CA PHE A 74 -0.89 -9.22 -3.62
C PHE A 74 -0.42 -9.31 -2.17
N ALA A 75 -0.45 -10.52 -1.61
CA ALA A 75 0.32 -10.81 -0.40
C ALA A 75 0.90 -12.23 -0.46
N PRO A 76 2.08 -12.46 0.12
CA PRO A 76 2.59 -13.82 0.30
C PRO A 76 1.65 -14.63 1.20
N ARG A 77 1.54 -15.94 0.94
CA ARG A 77 0.80 -16.89 1.79
C ARG A 77 1.71 -17.57 2.81
N THR A 78 1.13 -18.03 3.91
CA THR A 78 1.86 -18.76 4.95
C THR A 78 2.40 -20.10 4.42
N GLU A 79 1.61 -20.77 3.55
CA GLU A 79 1.94 -22.08 2.96
C GLU A 79 2.73 -21.97 1.64
N GLY A 80 3.08 -20.75 1.22
CA GLY A 80 3.78 -20.48 -0.03
C GLY A 80 2.85 -20.01 -1.14
N GLY A 81 3.42 -19.31 -2.13
CA GLY A 81 2.66 -18.64 -3.18
C GLY A 81 2.02 -17.35 -2.70
N TYR A 82 0.95 -16.92 -3.38
CA TYR A 82 0.38 -15.59 -3.22
C TYR A 82 -1.15 -15.62 -3.20
N VAL A 83 -1.76 -14.70 -2.46
CA VAL A 83 -3.11 -14.20 -2.71
C VAL A 83 -2.98 -12.99 -3.64
N LEU A 84 -3.83 -12.92 -4.65
CA LEU A 84 -3.79 -11.91 -5.72
C LEU A 84 -5.12 -11.16 -5.76
N ALA A 85 -5.06 -9.83 -5.92
CA ALA A 85 -6.21 -8.99 -6.23
C ALA A 85 -6.14 -8.59 -7.71
N LEU A 86 -6.77 -9.39 -8.55
CA LEU A 86 -6.82 -9.25 -10.00
C LEU A 86 -7.98 -8.32 -10.42
N GLU A 87 -7.97 -7.87 -11.68
CA GLU A 87 -9.12 -7.11 -12.21
C GLU A 87 -10.41 -7.91 -12.12
N THR A 88 -10.36 -9.22 -12.35
CA THR A 88 -11.55 -10.08 -12.26
C THR A 88 -12.02 -10.35 -10.83
N GLY A 89 -11.16 -10.24 -9.84
CA GLY A 89 -11.46 -10.55 -8.43
C GLY A 89 -10.27 -11.15 -7.69
N LEU A 90 -10.51 -11.77 -6.55
CA LEU A 90 -9.44 -12.39 -5.77
C LEU A 90 -9.09 -13.78 -6.30
N ALA A 91 -7.81 -14.16 -6.17
CA ALA A 91 -7.31 -15.46 -6.59
C ALA A 91 -6.18 -15.95 -5.67
N LEU A 92 -5.90 -17.24 -5.68
CA LEU A 92 -4.72 -17.86 -5.06
C LEU A 92 -3.83 -18.43 -6.13
N SER A 93 -2.52 -18.28 -5.96
CA SER A 93 -1.52 -18.91 -6.82
C SER A 93 -0.46 -19.65 -6.00
N GLY A 94 0.28 -20.53 -6.68
CA GLY A 94 1.60 -20.96 -6.22
C GLY A 94 2.64 -19.84 -6.40
N HIS A 95 3.90 -20.23 -6.47
CA HIS A 95 4.99 -19.27 -6.74
C HIS A 95 4.94 -18.70 -8.17
N ASP A 96 4.36 -19.41 -9.10
CA ASP A 96 4.07 -18.94 -10.46
C ASP A 96 2.67 -18.34 -10.50
N ILE A 97 2.60 -17.01 -10.68
CA ILE A 97 1.32 -16.27 -10.74
C ILE A 97 0.63 -16.35 -12.10
N SER A 98 1.20 -16.98 -13.10
CA SER A 98 0.51 -17.24 -14.38
C SER A 98 -0.55 -18.34 -14.25
N ALA A 99 -0.44 -19.18 -13.20
CA ALA A 99 -1.37 -20.25 -12.87
C ALA A 99 -2.03 -19.95 -11.52
N TRP A 100 -3.21 -19.35 -11.56
CA TRP A 100 -3.99 -18.99 -10.37
C TRP A 100 -5.38 -19.63 -10.38
N SER A 101 -5.99 -19.75 -9.20
CA SER A 101 -7.34 -20.23 -8.99
C SER A 101 -8.21 -19.13 -8.39
N PRO A 102 -9.42 -18.88 -8.91
CA PRO A 102 -10.30 -17.84 -8.41
C PRO A 102 -10.78 -18.13 -6.98
N VAL A 103 -11.01 -17.07 -6.21
CA VAL A 103 -11.61 -17.13 -4.87
C VAL A 103 -12.86 -16.25 -4.88
N GLY A 104 -14.02 -16.88 -4.68
CA GLY A 104 -15.30 -16.18 -4.69
C GLY A 104 -15.74 -15.71 -6.09
N PRO A 105 -16.66 -14.72 -6.13
CA PRO A 105 -17.20 -14.18 -7.38
C PRO A 105 -16.11 -13.52 -8.22
N GLN A 106 -16.19 -13.70 -9.54
CA GLN A 106 -15.30 -13.08 -10.51
C GLN A 106 -16.07 -12.17 -11.46
N ARG A 107 -15.47 -11.03 -11.80
CA ARG A 107 -15.96 -10.11 -12.83
C ARG A 107 -15.50 -10.57 -14.21
N GLY A 108 -16.26 -10.24 -15.25
CA GLY A 108 -15.82 -10.44 -16.65
C GLY A 108 -14.81 -9.39 -17.08
N LEU A 109 -13.99 -9.72 -18.11
CA LEU A 109 -13.08 -8.78 -18.75
C LEU A 109 -13.64 -8.29 -20.11
N PRO A 110 -13.44 -7.01 -20.49
CA PRO A 110 -12.91 -5.95 -19.64
C PRO A 110 -13.91 -5.58 -18.54
N SER A 111 -13.40 -5.26 -17.36
CA SER A 111 -14.21 -4.78 -16.21
C SER A 111 -14.25 -3.26 -16.20
N VAL A 112 -15.30 -2.67 -15.63
CA VAL A 112 -15.37 -1.22 -15.34
C VAL A 112 -14.69 -0.88 -14.01
N VAL A 113 -14.39 -1.92 -13.22
CA VAL A 113 -13.75 -1.82 -11.89
C VAL A 113 -12.50 -2.68 -11.90
N ARG A 114 -11.41 -2.17 -11.36
CA ARG A 114 -10.17 -2.92 -11.11
C ARG A 114 -9.87 -3.02 -9.62
N SER A 115 -9.10 -4.02 -9.24
CA SER A 115 -8.45 -4.02 -7.93
C SER A 115 -7.35 -2.95 -7.86
N ASN A 116 -7.13 -2.43 -6.65
CA ASN A 116 -6.09 -1.46 -6.34
C ASN A 116 -5.26 -1.97 -5.17
N GLU A 117 -4.86 -1.13 -4.21
CA GLU A 117 -4.02 -1.56 -3.12
C GLU A 117 -4.72 -2.53 -2.15
N GLY A 118 -3.92 -3.33 -1.43
CA GLY A 118 -4.40 -4.26 -0.41
C GLY A 118 -3.27 -4.77 0.47
N SER A 119 -3.60 -5.27 1.65
CA SER A 119 -2.63 -5.78 2.62
C SER A 119 -3.25 -6.86 3.52
N CYS A 120 -2.39 -7.61 4.22
CA CYS A 120 -2.86 -8.53 5.24
C CYS A 120 -2.90 -7.88 6.62
N ASP A 121 -3.95 -8.23 7.39
CA ASP A 121 -4.05 -7.87 8.79
C ASP A 121 -3.10 -8.71 9.68
N PRO A 122 -2.96 -8.36 10.97
CA PRO A 122 -2.14 -9.14 11.90
C PRO A 122 -2.62 -10.59 12.11
N TYR A 123 -3.83 -10.92 11.67
CA TYR A 123 -4.49 -12.22 11.88
C TYR A 123 -4.55 -13.08 10.62
N GLY A 124 -3.89 -12.64 9.54
CA GLY A 124 -3.76 -13.39 8.29
C GLY A 124 -4.95 -13.27 7.33
N ARG A 125 -5.82 -12.28 7.49
CA ARG A 125 -6.85 -11.94 6.50
C ARG A 125 -6.28 -11.01 5.45
N PHE A 126 -6.72 -11.14 4.20
CA PHE A 126 -6.33 -10.25 3.12
C PHE A 126 -7.41 -9.22 2.83
N PHE A 127 -7.04 -7.95 2.87
CA PHE A 127 -7.91 -6.83 2.49
C PHE A 127 -7.45 -6.31 1.12
N ALA A 128 -8.41 -6.10 0.21
CA ALA A 128 -8.14 -5.60 -1.13
C ALA A 128 -9.17 -4.54 -1.52
N GLY A 129 -8.66 -3.39 -1.90
CA GLY A 129 -9.46 -2.29 -2.42
C GLY A 129 -9.76 -2.42 -3.90
N THR A 130 -10.84 -1.80 -4.32
CA THR A 130 -11.19 -1.65 -5.74
C THR A 130 -11.52 -0.21 -6.06
N MET A 131 -11.49 0.12 -7.35
CA MET A 131 -11.88 1.42 -7.89
C MET A 131 -12.39 1.28 -9.32
N ALA A 132 -13.22 2.20 -9.77
CA ALA A 132 -13.58 2.30 -11.18
C ALA A 132 -12.38 2.81 -12.00
N HIS A 133 -12.24 2.36 -13.26
CA HIS A 133 -11.15 2.80 -14.14
C HIS A 133 -11.20 4.30 -14.46
N ASP A 134 -12.41 4.89 -14.46
CA ASP A 134 -12.65 6.32 -14.67
C ASP A 134 -12.69 7.11 -13.36
N GLU A 135 -12.30 6.50 -12.25
CA GLU A 135 -12.33 7.07 -10.90
C GLU A 135 -13.73 7.60 -10.49
N ALA A 136 -14.79 6.98 -11.03
CA ALA A 136 -16.16 7.34 -10.70
C ALA A 136 -16.39 7.28 -9.18
N SER A 137 -16.97 8.34 -8.64
CA SER A 137 -17.27 8.44 -7.22
C SER A 137 -18.14 7.28 -6.76
N HIS A 138 -17.72 6.66 -5.66
CA HIS A 138 -18.37 5.47 -5.07
C HIS A 138 -18.40 4.22 -5.99
N GLY A 139 -17.50 4.16 -6.97
CA GLY A 139 -17.41 3.05 -7.92
C GLY A 139 -16.65 1.83 -7.40
N GLY A 140 -16.04 1.90 -6.23
CA GLY A 140 -15.23 0.85 -5.62
C GLY A 140 -15.75 0.37 -4.27
N GLU A 141 -14.98 -0.51 -3.66
CA GLU A 141 -15.24 -1.12 -2.36
C GLU A 141 -13.94 -1.61 -1.72
N LEU A 142 -13.93 -1.79 -0.39
CA LEU A 142 -12.91 -2.57 0.30
C LEU A 142 -13.47 -3.95 0.61
N LEU A 143 -12.78 -4.99 0.14
CA LEU A 143 -13.09 -6.39 0.37
C LEU A 143 -12.16 -6.98 1.43
N ARG A 144 -12.64 -7.98 2.18
CA ARG A 144 -11.87 -8.80 3.10
C ARG A 144 -12.02 -10.27 2.73
N LEU A 145 -10.90 -10.99 2.64
CA LEU A 145 -10.85 -12.44 2.51
C LEU A 145 -10.30 -13.04 3.80
N ASP A 146 -11.15 -13.75 4.53
CA ASP A 146 -10.75 -14.47 5.73
C ASP A 146 -9.88 -15.68 5.38
N ALA A 147 -9.06 -16.13 6.33
CA ALA A 147 -8.35 -17.40 6.20
C ALA A 147 -9.34 -18.58 6.22
N PRO A 148 -9.03 -19.70 5.52
CA PRO A 148 -9.80 -20.92 5.62
C PRO A 148 -9.83 -21.46 7.08
N THR A 149 -10.97 -22.00 7.50
CA THR A 149 -11.10 -22.72 8.77
C THR A 149 -11.73 -24.09 8.52
N ALA A 150 -11.75 -24.95 9.53
CA ALA A 150 -12.42 -26.26 9.43
C ALA A 150 -13.94 -26.12 9.10
N GLU A 151 -14.58 -25.08 9.64
CA GLU A 151 -15.99 -24.77 9.42
C GLU A 151 -16.23 -24.05 8.10
N ARG A 152 -15.22 -23.31 7.61
CA ARG A 152 -15.27 -22.50 6.39
C ARG A 152 -14.03 -22.73 5.52
N PRO A 153 -13.90 -23.91 4.89
CA PRO A 153 -12.68 -24.30 4.15
C PRO A 153 -12.48 -23.52 2.84
N ALA A 154 -13.54 -22.89 2.32
CA ALA A 154 -13.51 -22.07 1.12
C ALA A 154 -14.16 -20.70 1.41
N PRO A 155 -13.46 -19.79 2.10
CA PRO A 155 -13.99 -18.45 2.37
C PRO A 155 -14.19 -17.68 1.06
N VAL A 156 -15.19 -16.81 1.05
CA VAL A 156 -15.46 -15.88 -0.05
C VAL A 156 -15.16 -14.45 0.43
N PRO A 157 -14.74 -13.53 -0.46
CA PRO A 157 -14.55 -12.14 -0.10
C PRO A 157 -15.84 -11.50 0.44
N GLU A 158 -15.71 -10.73 1.50
CA GLU A 158 -16.79 -9.97 2.12
C GLU A 158 -16.55 -8.48 1.94
N GLN A 159 -17.59 -7.72 1.60
CA GLN A 159 -17.51 -6.26 1.52
C GLN A 159 -17.41 -5.67 2.93
N VAL A 160 -16.37 -4.89 3.20
CA VAL A 160 -16.11 -4.22 4.49
C VAL A 160 -16.51 -2.74 4.42
N ILE A 161 -16.09 -2.05 3.36
CA ILE A 161 -16.43 -0.64 3.12
C ILE A 161 -17.02 -0.55 1.71
N PRO A 162 -18.32 -0.23 1.58
CA PRO A 162 -18.94 0.02 0.28
C PRO A 162 -18.66 1.44 -0.21
N GLY A 163 -18.74 1.63 -1.54
CA GLY A 163 -18.78 2.95 -2.15
C GLY A 163 -17.51 3.78 -1.97
N THR A 164 -16.34 3.15 -2.03
CA THR A 164 -15.06 3.86 -2.11
C THR A 164 -14.87 4.46 -3.50
N THR A 165 -14.10 5.53 -3.61
CA THR A 165 -13.77 6.13 -4.91
C THR A 165 -12.46 5.59 -5.43
N VAL A 166 -11.36 5.77 -4.68
CA VAL A 166 -10.03 5.25 -4.99
C VAL A 166 -9.50 4.59 -3.72
N SER A 167 -9.89 3.32 -3.51
CA SER A 167 -9.47 2.55 -2.35
C SER A 167 -7.97 2.28 -2.40
N ASN A 168 -7.24 2.77 -1.40
CA ASN A 168 -5.79 2.75 -1.33
C ASN A 168 -5.28 2.21 0.02
N GLY A 169 -4.23 2.80 0.56
CA GLY A 169 -3.45 2.28 1.66
C GLY A 169 -4.27 1.75 2.84
N ILE A 170 -3.92 0.56 3.30
CA ILE A 170 -4.49 -0.05 4.52
C ILE A 170 -3.38 -0.64 5.39
N GLY A 171 -3.42 -0.35 6.69
CA GLY A 171 -2.44 -0.83 7.68
C GLY A 171 -3.01 -0.91 9.08
N TRP A 172 -2.26 -1.54 9.99
CA TRP A 172 -2.72 -1.77 11.37
C TRP A 172 -1.68 -1.35 12.39
N SER A 173 -2.14 -0.90 13.56
CA SER A 173 -1.29 -0.65 14.72
C SER A 173 -0.59 -1.94 15.18
N ALA A 174 0.50 -1.79 15.98
CA ALA A 174 1.29 -2.91 16.49
C ALA A 174 0.47 -3.90 17.30
N ASP A 175 -0.41 -3.36 18.14
CA ASP A 175 -1.29 -4.14 19.00
C ASP A 175 -2.51 -4.71 18.26
N GLY A 176 -2.68 -4.35 16.98
CA GLY A 176 -3.81 -4.79 16.15
C GLY A 176 -5.16 -4.25 16.59
N SER A 177 -5.21 -3.20 17.40
CA SER A 177 -6.47 -2.60 17.88
C SER A 177 -7.04 -1.52 16.96
N ARG A 178 -6.24 -1.03 16.00
CA ARG A 178 -6.61 0.02 15.04
C ARG A 178 -6.30 -0.42 13.62
N ALA A 179 -7.18 -0.04 12.69
CA ALA A 179 -6.91 -0.10 11.26
C ALA A 179 -6.89 1.33 10.71
N TYR A 180 -5.90 1.63 9.86
CA TYR A 180 -5.77 2.88 9.12
C TYR A 180 -6.11 2.62 7.66
N TYR A 181 -6.88 3.51 7.05
CA TYR A 181 -7.37 3.32 5.70
C TYR A 181 -7.40 4.63 4.91
N ILE A 182 -7.13 4.54 3.62
CA ILE A 182 -7.13 5.65 2.67
C ILE A 182 -8.14 5.37 1.54
N ASP A 183 -9.11 6.26 1.38
CA ASP A 183 -9.74 6.55 0.09
C ASP A 183 -9.13 7.86 -0.41
N SER A 184 -8.31 7.81 -1.46
CA SER A 184 -7.52 8.97 -1.91
C SER A 184 -8.39 10.19 -2.24
N ALA A 185 -9.60 9.97 -2.74
CA ALA A 185 -10.54 11.04 -3.08
C ALA A 185 -10.96 11.85 -1.84
N GLU A 186 -10.97 11.26 -0.67
CA GLU A 186 -11.32 11.92 0.58
C GLU A 186 -10.17 12.76 1.18
N ARG A 187 -8.95 12.68 0.61
CA ARG A 187 -7.75 13.42 1.02
C ARG A 187 -7.47 13.33 2.52
N ARG A 188 -7.61 12.12 3.08
CA ARG A 188 -7.30 11.86 4.48
C ARG A 188 -6.94 10.40 4.70
N VAL A 189 -6.32 10.15 5.83
CA VAL A 189 -6.28 8.82 6.44
C VAL A 189 -7.40 8.75 7.45
N ASP A 190 -8.22 7.71 7.38
CA ASP A 190 -9.18 7.36 8.42
C ASP A 190 -8.59 6.30 9.36
N VAL A 191 -9.02 6.31 10.62
CA VAL A 191 -8.74 5.28 11.59
C VAL A 191 -10.03 4.62 12.04
N PHE A 192 -9.97 3.30 12.25
CA PHE A 192 -11.07 2.49 12.76
C PHE A 192 -10.61 1.78 14.04
N ASP A 193 -11.55 1.50 14.93
CA ASP A 193 -11.37 0.47 15.94
C ASP A 193 -11.44 -0.90 15.25
N TYR A 194 -10.45 -1.75 15.52
CA TYR A 194 -10.29 -3.02 14.85
C TYR A 194 -10.43 -4.18 15.82
N ASP A 195 -11.38 -5.08 15.53
CA ASP A 195 -11.53 -6.32 16.28
C ASP A 195 -10.76 -7.47 15.56
N GLY A 196 -9.60 -7.79 16.07
CA GLY A 196 -8.78 -8.86 15.52
C GLY A 196 -9.42 -10.24 15.53
N SER A 197 -10.40 -10.49 16.40
CA SER A 197 -11.09 -11.78 16.46
C SER A 197 -12.04 -11.99 15.28
N THR A 198 -12.70 -10.92 14.84
CA THR A 198 -13.71 -10.94 13.77
C THR A 198 -13.25 -10.28 12.47
N GLY A 199 -12.21 -9.43 12.52
CA GLY A 199 -11.80 -8.57 11.40
C GLY A 199 -12.74 -7.39 11.15
N ALA A 200 -13.59 -7.04 12.12
CA ALA A 200 -14.50 -5.92 12.01
C ALA A 200 -13.77 -4.58 12.16
N MET A 201 -14.13 -3.63 11.30
CA MET A 201 -13.68 -2.23 11.31
C MET A 201 -14.89 -1.38 11.74
N THR A 202 -14.79 -0.71 12.89
CA THR A 202 -15.88 0.10 13.47
C THR A 202 -15.40 1.50 13.83
N ASP A 203 -16.29 2.40 14.14
CA ASP A 203 -15.98 3.77 14.61
C ASP A 203 -15.02 4.53 13.68
N ARG A 204 -15.37 4.58 12.36
CA ARG A 204 -14.61 5.33 11.36
C ARG A 204 -14.52 6.80 11.72
N ARG A 205 -13.30 7.33 11.80
CA ARG A 205 -13.02 8.72 12.10
C ARG A 205 -11.77 9.22 11.39
N PRO A 206 -11.69 10.53 11.04
CA PRO A 206 -10.47 11.11 10.48
C PRO A 206 -9.29 10.94 11.44
N PHE A 207 -8.14 10.47 10.92
CA PHE A 207 -6.87 10.44 11.63
C PHE A 207 -6.01 11.64 11.28
N VAL A 208 -5.81 11.88 9.97
CA VAL A 208 -5.12 13.06 9.45
C VAL A 208 -5.72 13.45 8.09
N SER A 209 -5.91 14.77 7.89
CA SER A 209 -6.47 15.32 6.63
C SER A 209 -5.44 16.18 5.90
N PHE A 210 -5.55 16.23 4.57
CA PHE A 210 -4.56 16.85 3.69
C PHE A 210 -5.18 17.95 2.81
N GLN A 211 -4.35 18.94 2.50
CA GLN A 211 -4.73 20.01 1.58
C GLN A 211 -4.53 19.58 0.12
N PRO A 212 -5.22 20.17 -0.86
CA PRO A 212 -5.00 19.90 -2.28
C PRO A 212 -3.53 20.05 -2.72
N SER A 213 -2.78 20.98 -2.11
CA SER A 213 -1.35 21.21 -2.37
C SER A 213 -0.44 20.08 -1.90
N ASP A 214 -0.93 19.19 -1.04
CA ASP A 214 -0.17 18.05 -0.54
C ASP A 214 -0.08 16.89 -1.52
N GLY A 215 -0.94 16.88 -2.55
CA GLY A 215 -1.20 15.73 -3.40
C GLY A 215 -2.32 14.86 -2.84
N TYR A 216 -2.43 13.64 -3.34
CA TYR A 216 -3.40 12.65 -2.85
C TYR A 216 -2.66 11.61 -1.99
N PRO A 217 -3.17 11.29 -0.79
CA PRO A 217 -2.63 10.17 -0.03
C PRO A 217 -2.90 8.88 -0.79
N ASP A 218 -1.91 8.00 -0.85
CA ASP A 218 -1.93 6.79 -1.66
C ASP A 218 -1.60 5.56 -0.80
N GLY A 219 -0.57 4.79 -1.09
CA GLY A 219 -0.18 3.67 -0.27
C GLY A 219 0.38 4.07 1.10
N LEU A 220 0.29 3.19 2.08
CA LEU A 220 0.82 3.42 3.42
C LEU A 220 1.51 2.19 4.02
N THR A 221 2.42 2.45 4.96
CA THR A 221 2.96 1.44 5.87
C THR A 221 3.05 1.98 7.29
N VAL A 222 3.17 1.06 8.29
CA VAL A 222 3.27 1.41 9.71
C VAL A 222 4.59 0.90 10.25
N ASP A 223 5.40 1.79 10.87
CA ASP A 223 6.69 1.41 11.44
C ASP A 223 6.56 0.70 12.80
N ALA A 224 7.69 0.26 13.37
CA ALA A 224 7.72 -0.46 14.63
C ALA A 224 7.20 0.36 15.83
N ASP A 225 7.29 1.68 15.74
CA ASP A 225 6.86 2.64 16.77
C ASP A 225 5.44 3.19 16.50
N ASP A 226 4.64 2.51 15.65
CA ASP A 226 3.27 2.89 15.27
C ASP A 226 3.13 4.23 14.53
N HIS A 227 4.21 4.75 13.91
CA HIS A 227 4.07 5.88 13.01
C HIS A 227 3.60 5.43 11.64
N LEU A 228 2.72 6.22 11.02
CA LEU A 228 2.27 6.00 9.66
C LEU A 228 3.22 6.68 8.67
N TRP A 229 3.56 5.95 7.62
CA TRP A 229 4.27 6.45 6.45
C TRP A 229 3.32 6.40 5.26
N VAL A 230 2.98 7.56 4.71
CA VAL A 230 1.99 7.72 3.65
C VAL A 230 2.66 8.26 2.41
N ALA A 231 2.50 7.57 1.29
CA ALA A 231 2.92 8.05 -0.03
C ALA A 231 1.94 9.10 -0.56
N PHE A 232 2.45 10.07 -1.33
CA PHE A 232 1.62 11.16 -1.87
C PHE A 232 1.73 11.24 -3.40
N TRP A 233 0.67 10.81 -4.08
CA TRP A 233 0.50 10.99 -5.51
C TRP A 233 0.37 12.47 -5.86
N GLY A 234 1.29 12.98 -6.69
CA GLY A 234 1.40 14.39 -7.00
C GLY A 234 2.09 15.24 -5.94
N GLY A 235 2.49 14.62 -4.80
CA GLY A 235 3.15 15.31 -3.70
C GLY A 235 4.67 15.13 -3.62
N ALA A 236 5.26 14.31 -4.50
CA ALA A 236 6.71 14.03 -4.57
C ALA A 236 7.34 13.64 -3.21
N ALA A 237 6.59 12.94 -2.35
CA ALA A 237 7.02 12.64 -1.00
C ALA A 237 6.38 11.39 -0.40
N VAL A 238 7.05 10.82 0.60
CA VAL A 238 6.44 10.01 1.65
C VAL A 238 6.49 10.81 2.94
N ARG A 239 5.37 10.90 3.67
CA ARG A 239 5.29 11.64 4.94
C ARG A 239 5.07 10.69 6.10
N ARG A 240 5.80 10.93 7.20
CA ARG A 240 5.70 10.18 8.45
C ARG A 240 4.84 10.93 9.45
N PHE A 241 3.86 10.25 10.03
CA PHE A 241 2.95 10.81 11.05
C PHE A 241 3.09 10.03 12.35
N THR A 242 3.10 10.74 13.47
CA THR A 242 3.07 10.15 14.81
C THR A 242 1.77 9.37 15.06
N PRO A 243 1.70 8.48 16.07
CA PRO A 243 0.47 7.74 16.43
C PRO A 243 -0.73 8.63 16.82
N ASP A 244 -0.50 9.91 17.05
CA ASP A 244 -1.53 10.95 17.30
C ASP A 244 -1.77 11.86 16.09
N GLY A 245 -1.21 11.53 14.89
CA GLY A 245 -1.51 12.19 13.62
C GLY A 245 -0.70 13.45 13.33
N ARG A 246 0.35 13.78 14.10
CA ARG A 246 1.22 14.93 13.82
C ARG A 246 2.30 14.57 12.80
N LEU A 247 2.61 15.49 11.87
CA LEU A 247 3.71 15.31 10.94
C LEU A 247 5.05 15.25 11.71
N ALA A 248 5.81 14.17 11.48
CA ALA A 248 7.09 13.91 12.14
C ALA A 248 8.26 13.84 11.15
N GLY A 249 7.99 13.63 9.86
CA GLY A 249 9.07 13.57 8.87
C GLY A 249 8.57 13.54 7.43
N ILE A 250 9.47 13.87 6.51
CA ILE A 250 9.22 13.88 5.07
C ILE A 250 10.40 13.23 4.35
N VAL A 251 10.12 12.30 3.48
CA VAL A 251 11.10 11.76 2.50
C VAL A 251 10.81 12.42 1.16
N ASP A 252 11.71 13.26 0.70
CA ASP A 252 11.64 13.87 -0.62
C ASP A 252 11.98 12.82 -1.69
N VAL A 253 11.11 12.68 -2.69
CA VAL A 253 11.27 11.77 -3.82
C VAL A 253 11.38 12.60 -5.10
N PRO A 254 12.39 12.36 -5.99
CA PRO A 254 12.66 13.25 -7.11
C PRO A 254 11.69 13.09 -8.30
N VAL A 255 10.51 12.53 -8.08
CA VAL A 255 9.45 12.35 -9.08
C VAL A 255 8.07 12.62 -8.46
N PRO A 256 7.09 13.13 -9.22
CA PRO A 256 5.85 13.64 -8.64
C PRO A 256 4.90 12.55 -8.13
N ARG A 257 4.87 11.37 -8.77
CA ARG A 257 3.84 10.35 -8.51
C ARG A 257 4.39 9.23 -7.64
N VAL A 258 4.37 9.46 -6.34
CA VAL A 258 4.77 8.48 -5.31
C VAL A 258 3.54 7.67 -4.94
N SER A 259 3.56 6.37 -5.22
CA SER A 259 2.39 5.50 -5.14
C SER A 259 2.30 4.75 -3.82
N SER A 260 3.39 4.11 -3.36
CA SER A 260 3.34 3.33 -2.11
C SER A 260 4.73 3.23 -1.47
N CYS A 261 4.80 2.65 -0.26
CA CYS A 261 6.07 2.42 0.42
C CYS A 261 6.02 1.21 1.35
N THR A 262 7.19 0.62 1.60
CA THR A 262 7.36 -0.48 2.56
C THR A 262 8.74 -0.46 3.18
N PHE A 263 8.86 -0.94 4.41
CA PHE A 263 10.15 -1.20 5.00
C PHE A 263 10.70 -2.58 4.59
N GLY A 264 12.02 -2.69 4.49
CA GLY A 264 12.71 -3.92 4.18
C GLY A 264 14.20 -3.85 4.48
N GLY A 265 14.97 -4.74 3.85
CA GLY A 265 16.36 -4.99 4.21
C GLY A 265 16.49 -5.95 5.41
N ASP A 266 17.70 -6.37 5.72
CA ASP A 266 17.97 -7.38 6.76
C ASP A 266 17.50 -6.96 8.15
N ASP A 267 17.51 -5.66 8.43
CA ASP A 267 17.09 -5.04 9.71
C ASP A 267 15.76 -4.29 9.62
N LEU A 268 15.04 -4.40 8.47
CA LEU A 268 13.82 -3.64 8.18
C LEU A 268 14.01 -2.12 8.31
N GLY A 269 15.23 -1.62 8.15
CA GLY A 269 15.58 -0.20 8.28
C GLY A 269 15.63 0.57 6.95
N GLU A 270 15.41 -0.09 5.82
CA GLU A 270 15.32 0.55 4.50
C GLU A 270 13.86 0.78 4.13
N LEU A 271 13.51 2.01 3.80
CA LEU A 271 12.21 2.35 3.24
C LEU A 271 12.31 2.31 1.71
N PHE A 272 11.63 1.36 1.07
CA PHE A 272 11.46 1.26 -0.37
C PHE A 272 10.20 2.00 -0.79
N ILE A 273 10.27 2.74 -1.89
CA ILE A 273 9.22 3.66 -2.35
C ILE A 273 8.96 3.40 -3.82
N THR A 274 7.72 3.06 -4.16
CA THR A 274 7.27 2.89 -5.54
C THR A 274 6.75 4.20 -6.12
N THR A 275 6.86 4.35 -7.44
CA THR A 275 6.42 5.54 -8.16
C THR A 275 5.78 5.15 -9.50
N ALA A 276 5.05 6.05 -10.13
CA ALA A 276 4.36 5.79 -11.38
C ALA A 276 4.69 6.80 -12.47
N ARG A 277 4.64 6.36 -13.71
CA ARG A 277 4.58 7.24 -14.90
C ARG A 277 3.17 7.36 -15.48
N TYR A 278 2.24 6.57 -15.00
CA TYR A 278 0.83 6.60 -15.39
C TYR A 278 0.26 8.01 -15.34
N GLN A 279 -0.45 8.41 -16.41
CA GLN A 279 -1.02 9.76 -16.61
C GLN A 279 0.01 10.92 -16.64
N LEU A 280 1.32 10.68 -16.75
CA LEU A 280 2.28 11.74 -17.08
C LEU A 280 2.18 12.10 -18.57
N THR A 281 2.18 13.39 -18.88
CA THR A 281 2.37 13.84 -20.25
C THR A 281 3.80 13.57 -20.73
N ALA A 282 4.04 13.67 -22.02
CA ALA A 282 5.40 13.50 -22.57
C ALA A 282 6.39 14.54 -22.02
N GLU A 283 5.91 15.77 -21.80
CA GLU A 283 6.68 16.87 -21.22
C GLU A 283 7.03 16.58 -19.76
N GLU A 284 6.05 16.16 -18.94
CA GLU A 284 6.28 15.78 -17.55
C GLU A 284 7.21 14.59 -17.44
N PHE A 285 7.10 13.59 -18.33
CA PHE A 285 8.01 12.44 -18.32
C PHE A 285 9.43 12.86 -18.73
N ALA A 286 9.60 13.82 -19.64
CA ALA A 286 10.92 14.36 -19.98
C ALA A 286 11.53 15.14 -18.80
N GLU A 287 10.71 15.81 -17.97
CA GLU A 287 11.16 16.49 -16.76
C GLU A 287 11.50 15.49 -15.64
N TYR A 288 10.69 14.42 -15.51
CA TYR A 288 10.83 13.39 -14.47
C TYR A 288 11.13 11.99 -15.04
N PRO A 289 12.28 11.78 -15.71
CA PRO A 289 12.56 10.55 -16.47
C PRO A 289 12.74 9.31 -15.59
N LEU A 290 12.83 9.47 -14.28
CA LEU A 290 12.90 8.38 -13.31
C LEU A 290 11.53 7.95 -12.78
N SER A 291 10.42 8.55 -13.23
CA SER A 291 9.06 8.12 -12.87
C SER A 291 8.82 6.66 -13.24
N GLY A 292 8.11 5.91 -12.39
CA GLY A 292 7.92 4.47 -12.53
C GLY A 292 9.10 3.64 -12.01
N SER A 293 10.09 4.27 -11.39
CA SER A 293 11.21 3.59 -10.71
C SER A 293 10.90 3.34 -9.23
N ILE A 294 11.74 2.53 -8.59
CA ILE A 294 11.71 2.32 -7.15
C ILE A 294 12.87 3.08 -6.52
N PHE A 295 12.56 3.84 -5.49
CA PHE A 295 13.51 4.59 -4.68
C PHE A 295 13.67 3.95 -3.31
N ARG A 296 14.71 4.34 -2.57
CA ARG A 296 14.91 3.95 -1.18
C ARG A 296 15.56 5.04 -0.35
N CYS A 297 15.40 4.95 0.97
CA CYS A 297 16.21 5.69 1.93
C CYS A 297 16.32 4.90 3.25
N ARG A 298 17.29 5.30 4.11
CA ARG A 298 17.38 4.79 5.49
C ARG A 298 17.02 5.92 6.46
N PRO A 299 15.73 6.02 6.87
CA PRO A 299 15.28 7.14 7.69
C PRO A 299 15.65 7.01 9.17
N GLY A 300 16.13 5.87 9.62
CA GLY A 300 16.44 5.57 11.02
C GLY A 300 15.37 4.71 11.72
N PRO A 301 14.07 5.04 11.68
CA PRO A 301 13.02 4.11 12.10
C PRO A 301 13.06 2.79 11.34
N VAL A 302 12.58 1.72 11.97
CA VAL A 302 12.50 0.39 11.37
C VAL A 302 11.05 -0.03 11.17
N GLY A 303 10.80 -0.86 10.17
CA GLY A 303 9.48 -1.40 9.88
C GLY A 303 9.15 -2.65 10.68
N ARG A 304 8.11 -3.34 10.20
CA ARG A 304 7.66 -4.64 10.71
C ARG A 304 7.72 -5.68 9.61
N PRO A 305 7.85 -6.97 9.96
CA PRO A 305 7.73 -8.07 9.01
C PRO A 305 6.44 -7.99 8.20
N VAL A 306 6.54 -8.36 6.93
CA VAL A 306 5.36 -8.41 6.05
C VAL A 306 4.33 -9.41 6.58
N ARG A 307 3.08 -9.00 6.63
CA ARG A 307 1.99 -9.89 7.01
C ARG A 307 1.63 -10.81 5.84
N ARG A 308 1.28 -12.06 6.16
CA ARG A 308 0.97 -13.10 5.18
C ARG A 308 -0.49 -13.50 5.27
N TYR A 309 -1.07 -13.83 4.14
CA TYR A 309 -2.39 -14.47 4.12
C TYR A 309 -2.28 -15.88 4.68
N ALA A 310 -3.17 -16.22 5.63
CA ALA A 310 -3.12 -17.50 6.34
C ALA A 310 -3.88 -18.64 5.64
N GLY A 311 -4.12 -18.51 4.33
CA GLY A 311 -4.77 -19.52 3.53
C GLY A 311 -4.00 -19.91 2.27
#